data_c8504b29e0a3c0b3c4d7276f86991d38
#
_entry.id   c8504b29e0a3c0b3c4d7276f86991d38
#
_cell.length_a   1.000
_cell.length_b   1.000
_cell.length_c   1.000
_cell.angle_alpha   90.00
_cell.angle_beta   90.00
_cell.angle_gamma   90.00
#
_symmetry.space_group_name_H-M   'P 1'
#
loop_
_entity.id
_entity.type
_entity.pdbx_description
1 polymer ?
#
loop_
_entity_poly.entity_id
_entity_poly.type
_entity_poly.pdbx_seq_one_letter_code
_entity_poly.pdbx_strand_id
1 'polypeptide(L)'
;MKILFTFPGQGGQRPGMLAMIPDREAFLTQARAVLGDEVDTLDSADALQHTRAVQLCLLIAGVAWARELQRQGVDPQMVSGLSIGAFPAAVIAGALDFASALRLVALRGDLMEQAYPEGYGLTAIMGLTRPRVEALMQGHEVYLANLNAETQFVIAGRDEAMAEVAQLALRAGASKAQRLAVSVPSHCALLD
;
A
#
# COMPACT_ATOMS: atom_id res chain seq x y z
N MET A 1 24.26 -2.39 17.08
CA MET A 1 23.68 -1.98 15.78
C MET A 1 22.19 -1.81 15.99
N LYS A 2 21.55 -0.76 15.44
CA LYS A 2 20.10 -0.60 15.49
C LYS A 2 19.48 -1.15 14.21
N ILE A 3 18.43 -1.94 14.33
CA ILE A 3 17.73 -2.60 13.22
C ILE A 3 16.35 -1.96 13.06
N LEU A 4 16.04 -1.56 11.84
CA LEU A 4 14.72 -1.07 11.44
C LEU A 4 14.09 -2.08 10.46
N PHE A 5 12.87 -2.56 10.76
CA PHE A 5 12.07 -3.27 9.77
C PHE A 5 11.15 -2.28 9.05
N THR A 6 11.16 -2.32 7.74
CA THR A 6 10.29 -1.51 6.89
C THR A 6 9.32 -2.40 6.11
N PHE A 7 8.06 -1.98 6.05
CA PHE A 7 6.99 -2.72 5.37
C PHE A 7 6.46 -1.87 4.21
N PRO A 8 6.44 -2.41 2.98
CA PRO A 8 6.02 -1.67 1.80
C PRO A 8 4.52 -1.43 1.77
N GLY A 9 4.12 -0.43 0.99
CA GLY A 9 2.77 -0.26 0.50
C GLY A 9 2.43 -1.18 -0.68
N GLN A 10 1.29 -0.92 -1.34
CA GLN A 10 0.88 -1.63 -2.55
C GLN A 10 1.89 -1.45 -3.69
N GLY A 11 2.04 -2.47 -4.54
CA GLY A 11 2.94 -2.50 -5.70
C GLY A 11 3.89 -3.70 -5.73
N GLY A 12 4.12 -4.36 -4.59
CA GLY A 12 4.97 -5.55 -4.50
C GLY A 12 4.22 -6.89 -4.54
N GLN A 13 2.89 -6.85 -4.57
CA GLN A 13 2.06 -8.06 -4.64
C GLN A 13 2.20 -8.77 -5.99
N ARG A 14 2.12 -10.10 -5.95
CA ARG A 14 2.17 -10.95 -7.13
C ARG A 14 1.39 -12.24 -6.92
N PRO A 15 0.81 -12.83 -7.97
CA PRO A 15 0.13 -14.12 -7.87
C PRO A 15 1.03 -15.18 -7.24
N GLY A 16 0.47 -15.99 -6.35
CA GLY A 16 1.17 -17.06 -5.65
C GLY A 16 2.16 -16.61 -4.56
N MET A 17 2.13 -15.33 -4.15
CA MET A 17 3.08 -14.82 -3.15
C MET A 17 2.94 -15.47 -1.78
N LEU A 18 1.75 -15.92 -1.40
CA LEU A 18 1.50 -16.60 -0.14
C LEU A 18 2.02 -18.06 -0.12
N ALA A 19 2.30 -18.63 -1.29
CA ALA A 19 2.96 -19.94 -1.36
C ALA A 19 4.41 -19.91 -0.88
N MET A 20 5.03 -18.71 -0.85
CA MET A 20 6.45 -18.53 -0.56
C MET A 20 6.73 -18.06 0.88
N ILE A 21 5.70 -17.79 1.69
CA ILE A 21 5.90 -17.29 3.05
C ILE A 21 6.41 -18.37 4.00
N PRO A 22 7.26 -18.03 4.99
CA PRO A 22 7.63 -18.95 6.06
C PRO A 22 6.41 -19.36 6.89
N ASP A 23 6.43 -20.56 7.47
CA ASP A 23 5.34 -21.11 8.29
C ASP A 23 3.95 -20.97 7.67
N ARG A 24 3.89 -21.12 6.36
CA ARG A 24 2.71 -20.89 5.54
C ARG A 24 1.44 -21.47 6.16
N GLU A 25 1.47 -22.75 6.56
CA GLU A 25 0.29 -23.44 7.10
C GLU A 25 -0.22 -22.78 8.39
N ALA A 26 0.67 -22.35 9.29
CA ALA A 26 0.30 -21.68 10.53
C ALA A 26 -0.34 -20.31 10.26
N PHE A 27 0.22 -19.54 9.33
CA PHE A 27 -0.34 -18.23 8.95
C PHE A 27 -1.67 -18.36 8.23
N LEU A 28 -1.80 -19.26 7.27
CA LEU A 28 -3.05 -19.44 6.53
C LEU A 28 -4.17 -20.04 7.42
N THR A 29 -3.83 -20.90 8.39
CA THR A 29 -4.80 -21.38 9.39
C THR A 29 -5.34 -20.24 10.25
N GLN A 30 -4.46 -19.32 10.73
CA GLN A 30 -4.90 -18.15 11.48
C GLN A 30 -5.73 -17.20 10.60
N ALA A 31 -5.32 -16.98 9.36
CA ALA A 31 -6.04 -16.14 8.41
C ALA A 31 -7.43 -16.73 8.10
N ARG A 32 -7.53 -18.05 7.88
CA ARG A 32 -8.81 -18.72 7.62
C ARG A 32 -9.77 -18.64 8.81
N ALA A 33 -9.28 -18.66 10.03
CA ALA A 33 -10.12 -18.46 11.22
C ALA A 33 -10.80 -17.10 11.27
N VAL A 34 -10.25 -16.10 10.57
CA VAL A 34 -10.78 -14.73 10.51
C VAL A 34 -11.54 -14.43 9.23
N LEU A 35 -11.00 -14.88 8.09
CA LEU A 35 -11.44 -14.51 6.75
C LEU A 35 -12.25 -15.62 6.05
N GLY A 36 -12.24 -16.85 6.60
CA GLY A 36 -12.91 -17.98 5.95
C GLY A 36 -12.13 -18.48 4.73
N ASP A 37 -12.88 -19.07 3.78
CA ASP A 37 -12.31 -19.78 2.62
C ASP A 37 -11.72 -18.83 1.55
N GLU A 38 -11.94 -17.52 1.63
CA GLU A 38 -11.33 -16.56 0.71
C GLU A 38 -9.78 -16.62 0.72
N VAL A 39 -9.20 -17.08 1.84
CA VAL A 39 -7.75 -17.23 2.00
C VAL A 39 -7.14 -18.17 0.95
N ASP A 40 -7.88 -19.16 0.47
CA ASP A 40 -7.37 -20.16 -0.47
C ASP A 40 -7.11 -19.60 -1.88
N THR A 41 -7.77 -18.49 -2.23
CA THR A 41 -7.63 -17.83 -3.53
C THR A 41 -7.15 -16.38 -3.43
N LEU A 42 -6.77 -15.94 -2.22
CA LEU A 42 -6.48 -14.54 -1.90
C LEU A 42 -5.36 -13.93 -2.77
N ASP A 43 -4.36 -14.73 -3.14
CA ASP A 43 -3.24 -14.31 -3.99
C ASP A 43 -3.36 -14.81 -5.44
N SER A 44 -4.57 -15.14 -5.90
CA SER A 44 -4.83 -15.40 -7.32
C SER A 44 -4.69 -14.11 -8.14
N ALA A 45 -4.43 -14.24 -9.44
CA ALA A 45 -4.33 -13.10 -10.35
C ALA A 45 -5.62 -12.25 -10.35
N ASP A 46 -6.78 -12.89 -10.28
CA ASP A 46 -8.08 -12.22 -10.25
C ASP A 46 -8.31 -11.50 -8.91
N ALA A 47 -8.06 -12.17 -7.78
CA ALA A 47 -8.21 -11.56 -6.46
C ALA A 47 -7.31 -10.33 -6.28
N LEU A 48 -6.10 -10.36 -6.81
CA LEU A 48 -5.16 -9.23 -6.73
C LEU A 48 -5.53 -8.03 -7.62
N GLN A 49 -6.64 -8.07 -8.35
CA GLN A 49 -7.23 -6.87 -8.94
C GLN A 49 -8.00 -6.03 -7.90
N HIS A 50 -8.29 -6.60 -6.73
CA HIS A 50 -9.07 -5.99 -5.66
C HIS A 50 -8.19 -5.52 -4.50
N THR A 51 -8.46 -4.31 -4.02
CA THR A 51 -7.70 -3.67 -2.94
C THR A 51 -7.68 -4.51 -1.66
N ARG A 52 -8.80 -5.13 -1.30
CA ARG A 52 -8.92 -6.04 -0.15
C ARG A 52 -7.88 -7.16 -0.20
N ALA A 53 -7.84 -7.91 -1.28
CA ALA A 53 -6.93 -9.05 -1.43
C ALA A 53 -5.46 -8.62 -1.44
N VAL A 54 -5.14 -7.54 -2.16
CA VAL A 54 -3.79 -6.97 -2.19
C VAL A 54 -3.30 -6.63 -0.80
N GLN A 55 -4.11 -5.92 -0.02
CA GLN A 55 -3.71 -5.48 1.32
C GLN A 55 -3.59 -6.65 2.30
N LEU A 56 -4.48 -7.63 2.25
CA LEU A 56 -4.39 -8.83 3.07
C LEU A 56 -3.15 -9.67 2.74
N CYS A 57 -2.82 -9.85 1.48
CA CYS A 57 -1.60 -10.55 1.07
C CYS A 57 -0.34 -9.86 1.59
N LEU A 58 -0.27 -8.52 1.50
CA LEU A 58 0.87 -7.74 2.01
C LEU A 58 0.97 -7.80 3.53
N LEU A 59 -0.15 -7.78 4.26
CA LEU A 59 -0.17 -7.97 5.71
C LEU A 59 0.37 -9.35 6.09
N ILE A 60 -0.19 -10.42 5.52
CA ILE A 60 0.17 -11.79 5.85
C ILE A 60 1.65 -12.04 5.56
N ALA A 61 2.10 -11.68 4.36
CA ALA A 61 3.49 -11.87 3.96
C ALA A 61 4.46 -11.02 4.82
N GLY A 62 4.11 -9.77 5.09
CA GLY A 62 4.91 -8.87 5.93
C GLY A 62 5.13 -9.42 7.33
N VAL A 63 4.07 -9.88 7.99
CA VAL A 63 4.18 -10.48 9.33
C VAL A 63 4.96 -11.80 9.30
N ALA A 64 4.70 -12.67 8.30
CA ALA A 64 5.36 -13.97 8.20
C ALA A 64 6.89 -13.82 8.05
N TRP A 65 7.34 -12.98 7.12
CA TRP A 65 8.76 -12.75 6.90
C TRP A 65 9.44 -12.02 8.08
N ALA A 66 8.78 -11.07 8.70
CA ALA A 66 9.33 -10.38 9.87
C ALA A 66 9.51 -11.33 11.06
N ARG A 67 8.52 -12.22 11.32
CA ARG A 67 8.65 -13.24 12.36
C ARG A 67 9.72 -14.28 12.05
N GLU A 68 9.93 -14.61 10.78
CA GLU A 68 11.05 -15.47 10.39
C GLU A 68 12.40 -14.84 10.70
N LEU A 69 12.58 -13.56 10.38
CA LEU A 69 13.80 -12.83 10.75
C LEU A 69 14.01 -12.81 12.27
N GLN A 70 12.95 -12.59 13.05
CA GLN A 70 13.02 -12.65 14.52
C GLN A 70 13.43 -14.05 15.01
N ARG A 71 12.91 -15.13 14.43
CA ARG A 71 13.34 -16.51 14.77
C ARG A 71 14.81 -16.76 14.46
N GLN A 72 15.35 -16.07 13.46
CA GLN A 72 16.79 -16.11 13.14
C GLN A 72 17.63 -15.17 14.02
N GLY A 73 17.04 -14.55 15.05
CA GLY A 73 17.74 -13.67 15.99
C GLY A 73 17.90 -12.22 15.51
N VAL A 74 17.16 -11.83 14.47
CA VAL A 74 17.17 -10.45 13.95
C VAL A 74 15.96 -9.70 14.52
N ASP A 75 16.12 -9.05 15.68
CA ASP A 75 15.05 -8.31 16.35
C ASP A 75 15.14 -6.81 16.04
N PRO A 76 14.02 -6.21 15.54
CA PRO A 76 13.98 -4.78 15.24
C PRO A 76 13.82 -3.96 16.52
N GLN A 77 14.54 -2.84 16.63
CA GLN A 77 14.30 -1.81 17.62
C GLN A 77 13.34 -0.73 17.14
N MET A 78 13.10 -0.71 15.83
CA MET A 78 12.18 0.20 15.16
C MET A 78 11.44 -0.52 14.06
N VAL A 79 10.20 -0.11 13.82
CA VAL A 79 9.39 -0.57 12.67
C VAL A 79 8.79 0.64 11.97
N SER A 80 8.61 0.54 10.66
CA SER A 80 7.95 1.57 9.87
C SER A 80 7.21 0.91 8.71
N GLY A 81 6.08 1.48 8.31
CA GLY A 81 5.28 0.96 7.21
C GLY A 81 4.66 2.06 6.37
N LEU A 82 4.66 1.87 5.05
CA LEU A 82 4.00 2.77 4.11
C LEU A 82 2.56 2.28 3.88
N SER A 83 1.56 3.12 4.20
CA SER A 83 0.13 2.81 3.99
C SER A 83 -0.25 1.48 4.63
N ILE A 84 -0.66 0.47 3.84
CA ILE A 84 -0.96 -0.89 4.35
C ILE A 84 0.20 -1.46 5.16
N GLY A 85 1.44 -1.13 4.85
CA GLY A 85 2.62 -1.57 5.60
C GLY A 85 2.63 -1.17 7.07
N ALA A 86 1.84 -0.17 7.47
CA ALA A 86 1.69 0.23 8.87
C ALA A 86 1.04 -0.88 9.73
N PHE A 87 0.20 -1.74 9.14
CA PHE A 87 -0.47 -2.83 9.87
C PHE A 87 0.49 -3.97 10.24
N PRO A 88 1.29 -4.54 9.33
CA PRO A 88 2.31 -5.51 9.74
C PRO A 88 3.36 -4.88 10.67
N ALA A 89 3.72 -3.61 10.50
CA ALA A 89 4.57 -2.89 11.44
C ALA A 89 3.97 -2.86 12.85
N ALA A 90 2.67 -2.55 12.98
CA ALA A 90 1.96 -2.54 14.27
C ALA A 90 1.89 -3.94 14.91
N VAL A 91 1.72 -4.99 14.10
CA VAL A 91 1.73 -6.38 14.58
C VAL A 91 3.12 -6.75 15.13
N ILE A 92 4.18 -6.42 14.43
CA ILE A 92 5.55 -6.72 14.86
C ILE A 92 5.95 -5.89 16.09
N ALA A 93 5.44 -4.67 16.21
CA ALA A 93 5.62 -3.82 17.40
C ALA A 93 4.81 -4.30 18.63
N GLY A 94 3.92 -5.29 18.47
CA GLY A 94 3.03 -5.75 19.54
C GLY A 94 1.88 -4.79 19.88
N ALA A 95 1.64 -3.77 19.05
CA ALA A 95 0.56 -2.81 19.22
C ALA A 95 -0.79 -3.35 18.72
N LEU A 96 -0.77 -4.37 17.87
CA LEU A 96 -1.94 -5.00 17.26
C LEU A 96 -1.73 -6.51 17.17
N ASP A 97 -2.71 -7.33 17.52
CA ASP A 97 -2.64 -8.76 17.26
C ASP A 97 -2.95 -9.07 15.78
N PHE A 98 -2.45 -10.19 15.28
CA PHE A 98 -2.56 -10.55 13.88
C PHE A 98 -4.01 -10.75 13.42
N ALA A 99 -4.87 -11.34 14.26
CA ALA A 99 -6.27 -11.56 13.92
C ALA A 99 -7.05 -10.23 13.82
N SER A 100 -6.79 -9.28 14.72
CA SER A 100 -7.34 -7.93 14.65
C SER A 100 -6.82 -7.17 13.42
N ALA A 101 -5.54 -7.32 13.08
CA ALA A 101 -4.97 -6.73 11.87
C ALA A 101 -5.66 -7.25 10.60
N LEU A 102 -5.91 -8.56 10.52
CA LEU A 102 -6.65 -9.17 9.40
C LEU A 102 -8.04 -8.57 9.24
N ARG A 103 -8.80 -8.45 10.34
CA ARG A 103 -10.16 -7.84 10.32
C ARG A 103 -10.13 -6.38 9.87
N LEU A 104 -9.21 -5.59 10.42
CA LEU A 104 -9.09 -4.17 10.09
C LEU A 104 -8.66 -3.95 8.64
N VAL A 105 -7.70 -4.73 8.15
CA VAL A 105 -7.21 -4.63 6.78
C VAL A 105 -8.26 -5.09 5.77
N ALA A 106 -9.02 -6.14 6.09
CA ALA A 106 -10.16 -6.56 5.28
C ALA A 106 -11.18 -5.43 5.14
N LEU A 107 -11.62 -4.86 6.27
CA LEU A 107 -12.55 -3.72 6.28
C LEU A 107 -11.98 -2.51 5.54
N ARG A 108 -10.70 -2.18 5.76
CA ARG A 108 -10.03 -1.08 5.08
C ARG A 108 -10.05 -1.24 3.56
N GLY A 109 -9.71 -2.44 3.08
CA GLY A 109 -9.71 -2.75 1.65
C GLY A 109 -11.08 -2.56 1.02
N ASP A 110 -12.12 -3.08 1.67
CA ASP A 110 -13.51 -2.96 1.20
C ASP A 110 -13.97 -1.49 1.18
N LEU A 111 -13.74 -0.74 2.26
CA LEU A 111 -14.14 0.67 2.34
C LEU A 111 -13.44 1.53 1.28
N MET A 112 -12.14 1.30 1.08
CA MET A 112 -11.37 2.03 0.07
C MET A 112 -11.87 1.74 -1.35
N GLU A 113 -12.16 0.48 -1.67
CA GLU A 113 -12.63 0.08 -3.00
C GLU A 113 -14.05 0.59 -3.27
N GLN A 114 -14.92 0.58 -2.26
CA GLN A 114 -16.30 1.06 -2.37
C GLN A 114 -16.42 2.58 -2.47
N ALA A 115 -15.49 3.31 -1.88
CA ALA A 115 -15.54 4.79 -1.85
C ALA A 115 -15.42 5.39 -3.27
N TYR A 116 -14.52 4.86 -4.09
CA TYR A 116 -14.28 5.34 -5.46
C TYR A 116 -14.00 4.15 -6.39
N PRO A 117 -15.01 3.48 -6.91
CA PRO A 117 -14.83 2.27 -7.70
C PRO A 117 -14.17 2.53 -9.06
N GLU A 118 -14.39 3.70 -9.67
CA GLU A 118 -13.87 4.05 -10.99
C GLU A 118 -13.50 5.53 -11.13
N GLY A 119 -12.59 5.83 -12.08
CA GLY A 119 -12.27 7.19 -12.50
C GLY A 119 -11.34 7.96 -11.56
N TYR A 120 -10.77 7.30 -10.56
CA TYR A 120 -9.85 7.87 -9.58
C TYR A 120 -8.59 7.03 -9.41
N GLY A 121 -7.59 7.59 -8.76
CA GLY A 121 -6.43 6.83 -8.37
C GLY A 121 -5.23 7.68 -7.96
N LEU A 122 -4.04 7.17 -8.28
CA LEU A 122 -2.76 7.73 -7.88
C LEU A 122 -1.82 7.87 -9.08
N THR A 123 -1.07 8.99 -9.13
CA THR A 123 -0.02 9.23 -10.14
C THR A 123 1.29 9.62 -9.44
N ALA A 124 2.38 8.90 -9.75
CA ALA A 124 3.70 9.22 -9.25
C ALA A 124 4.36 10.29 -10.13
N ILE A 125 4.96 11.31 -9.51
CA ILE A 125 5.74 12.38 -10.15
C ILE A 125 7.15 12.35 -9.56
N MET A 126 8.17 12.32 -10.43
CA MET A 126 9.58 12.26 -10.05
C MET A 126 10.38 13.35 -10.75
N GLY A 127 11.39 13.90 -10.03
CA GLY A 127 12.34 14.86 -10.61
C GLY A 127 11.98 16.33 -10.41
N LEU A 128 10.85 16.63 -9.75
CA LEU A 128 10.48 17.99 -9.37
C LEU A 128 10.49 18.16 -7.85
N THR A 129 10.75 19.36 -7.37
CA THR A 129 10.62 19.70 -5.95
C THR A 129 9.16 19.88 -5.54
N ARG A 130 8.86 19.72 -4.26
CA ARG A 130 7.50 19.86 -3.71
C ARG A 130 6.82 21.18 -4.12
N PRO A 131 7.44 22.38 -3.97
CA PRO A 131 6.78 23.64 -4.36
C PRO A 131 6.41 23.68 -5.85
N ARG A 132 7.22 23.04 -6.72
CA ARG A 132 6.90 22.96 -8.17
C ARG A 132 5.70 22.05 -8.42
N VAL A 133 5.63 20.89 -7.77
CA VAL A 133 4.48 19.97 -7.91
C VAL A 133 3.21 20.67 -7.38
N GLU A 134 3.24 21.28 -6.20
CA GLU A 134 2.11 22.00 -5.62
C GLU A 134 1.63 23.15 -6.52
N ALA A 135 2.54 23.88 -7.16
CA ALA A 135 2.18 24.94 -8.12
C ALA A 135 1.46 24.39 -9.36
N LEU A 136 1.87 23.22 -9.87
CA LEU A 136 1.22 22.57 -11.00
C LEU A 136 -0.16 21.98 -10.67
N MET A 137 -0.41 21.69 -9.40
CA MET A 137 -1.70 21.19 -8.92
C MET A 137 -2.76 22.30 -8.77
N GLN A 138 -2.35 23.57 -8.75
CA GLN A 138 -3.28 24.69 -8.55
C GLN A 138 -4.33 24.75 -9.67
N GLY A 139 -5.59 24.82 -9.27
CA GLY A 139 -6.72 24.83 -10.20
C GLY A 139 -7.17 23.45 -10.71
N HIS A 140 -6.49 22.38 -10.29
CA HIS A 140 -6.89 21.01 -10.56
C HIS A 140 -7.40 20.32 -9.29
N GLU A 141 -8.41 19.48 -9.41
CA GLU A 141 -8.94 18.67 -8.29
C GLU A 141 -8.04 17.46 -8.03
N VAL A 142 -6.80 17.72 -7.66
CA VAL A 142 -5.79 16.73 -7.28
C VAL A 142 -5.18 17.09 -5.93
N TYR A 143 -4.74 16.08 -5.21
CA TYR A 143 -4.23 16.17 -3.86
C TYR A 143 -2.85 15.54 -3.76
N LEU A 144 -1.98 16.11 -2.93
CA LEU A 144 -0.67 15.52 -2.62
C LEU A 144 -0.87 14.38 -1.61
N ALA A 145 -0.75 13.14 -2.09
CA ALA A 145 -1.01 11.93 -1.31
C ALA A 145 0.23 11.42 -0.56
N ASN A 146 1.40 11.37 -1.23
CA ASN A 146 2.65 10.91 -0.62
C ASN A 146 3.82 11.84 -0.93
N LEU A 147 4.67 12.01 0.08
CA LEU A 147 5.97 12.66 0.00
C LEU A 147 7.05 11.60 0.28
N ASN A 148 7.46 10.89 -0.78
CA ASN A 148 8.36 9.74 -0.64
C ASN A 148 9.84 10.13 -0.56
N ALA A 149 10.21 11.23 -1.23
CA ALA A 149 11.55 11.82 -1.21
C ALA A 149 11.48 13.30 -1.60
N GLU A 150 12.61 14.02 -1.58
CA GLU A 150 12.71 15.44 -1.95
C GLU A 150 12.18 15.75 -3.38
N THR A 151 12.26 14.76 -4.26
CA THR A 151 11.82 14.87 -5.66
C THR A 151 10.95 13.70 -6.11
N GLN A 152 10.28 13.01 -5.17
CA GLN A 152 9.39 11.89 -5.49
C GLN A 152 8.08 12.05 -4.71
N PHE A 153 7.01 12.27 -5.44
CA PHE A 153 5.67 12.54 -4.89
C PHE A 153 4.63 11.65 -5.55
N VAL A 154 3.51 11.46 -4.86
CA VAL A 154 2.32 10.84 -5.43
C VAL A 154 1.16 11.81 -5.26
N ILE A 155 0.44 12.05 -6.35
CA ILE A 155 -0.81 12.81 -6.36
C ILE A 155 -1.99 11.85 -6.48
N ALA A 156 -3.12 12.24 -5.87
CA ALA A 156 -4.38 11.52 -5.89
C ALA A 156 -5.48 12.40 -6.48
N GLY A 157 -6.45 11.82 -7.16
CA GLY A 157 -7.57 12.56 -7.73
C GLY A 157 -8.28 11.81 -8.85
N ARG A 158 -9.08 12.56 -9.62
CA ARG A 158 -9.68 12.04 -10.86
C ARG A 158 -8.61 11.74 -11.90
N ASP A 159 -8.79 10.68 -12.66
CA ASP A 159 -7.83 10.24 -13.67
C ASP A 159 -7.53 11.34 -14.70
N GLU A 160 -8.54 12.08 -15.15
CA GLU A 160 -8.40 13.20 -16.10
C GLU A 160 -7.56 14.33 -15.52
N ALA A 161 -7.90 14.80 -14.30
CA ALA A 161 -7.16 15.88 -13.63
C ALA A 161 -5.71 15.48 -13.33
N MET A 162 -5.48 14.24 -12.89
CA MET A 162 -4.12 13.72 -12.69
C MET A 162 -3.33 13.63 -14.00
N ALA A 163 -3.98 13.26 -15.13
CA ALA A 163 -3.33 13.21 -16.43
C ALA A 163 -2.89 14.59 -16.91
N GLU A 164 -3.70 15.63 -16.69
CA GLU A 164 -3.34 17.02 -16.98
C GLU A 164 -2.13 17.46 -16.18
N VAL A 165 -2.15 17.25 -14.85
CA VAL A 165 -1.01 17.60 -13.98
C VAL A 165 0.24 16.80 -14.35
N ALA A 166 0.11 15.52 -14.72
CA ALA A 166 1.23 14.70 -15.19
C ALA A 166 1.88 15.29 -16.45
N GLN A 167 1.09 15.75 -17.43
CA GLN A 167 1.59 16.41 -18.63
C GLN A 167 2.30 17.73 -18.31
N LEU A 168 1.72 18.53 -17.40
CA LEU A 168 2.35 19.76 -16.93
C LEU A 168 3.69 19.47 -16.22
N ALA A 169 3.74 18.43 -15.40
CA ALA A 169 4.96 18.00 -14.71
C ALA A 169 6.07 17.59 -15.69
N LEU A 170 5.76 16.80 -16.72
CA LEU A 170 6.71 16.41 -17.74
C LEU A 170 7.25 17.64 -18.51
N ARG A 171 6.38 18.59 -18.89
CA ARG A 171 6.79 19.86 -19.53
C ARG A 171 7.65 20.72 -18.61
N ALA A 172 7.44 20.65 -17.30
CA ALA A 172 8.22 21.36 -16.29
C ALA A 172 9.56 20.68 -15.95
N GLY A 173 9.88 19.56 -16.58
CA GLY A 173 11.14 18.83 -16.42
C GLY A 173 11.11 17.66 -15.46
N ALA A 174 9.92 17.14 -15.11
CA ALA A 174 9.83 15.89 -14.38
C ALA A 174 10.49 14.75 -15.20
N SER A 175 11.28 13.93 -14.53
CA SER A 175 11.90 12.76 -15.16
C SER A 175 10.89 11.64 -15.43
N LYS A 176 9.79 11.61 -14.65
CA LYS A 176 8.70 10.65 -14.78
C LYS A 176 7.41 11.20 -14.21
N ALA A 177 6.30 10.93 -14.89
CA ALA A 177 4.96 11.08 -14.38
C ALA A 177 4.14 9.85 -14.82
N GLN A 178 3.76 9.00 -13.87
CA GLN A 178 3.18 7.69 -14.18
C GLN A 178 1.96 7.40 -13.32
N ARG A 179 0.83 7.07 -13.99
CA ARG A 179 -0.36 6.49 -13.34
C ARG A 179 0.00 5.16 -12.70
N LEU A 180 -0.33 5.00 -11.42
CA LEU A 180 -0.11 3.76 -10.69
C LEU A 180 -1.30 2.80 -10.91
N ALA A 181 -1.05 1.50 -10.82
CA ALA A 181 -2.10 0.47 -10.92
C ALA A 181 -2.89 0.38 -9.59
N VAL A 182 -3.45 1.50 -9.15
CA VAL A 182 -4.26 1.66 -7.94
C VAL A 182 -5.44 2.54 -8.30
N SER A 183 -6.66 2.04 -8.12
CA SER A 183 -7.91 2.74 -8.45
C SER A 183 -8.43 3.63 -7.34
N VAL A 184 -7.83 3.62 -6.15
CA VAL A 184 -8.30 4.36 -4.99
C VAL A 184 -7.48 5.62 -4.79
N PRO A 185 -8.10 6.82 -4.66
CA PRO A 185 -7.41 8.08 -4.38
C PRO A 185 -7.09 8.19 -2.89
N SER A 186 -6.16 7.35 -2.40
CA SER A 186 -5.82 7.24 -0.99
C SER A 186 -4.92 8.37 -0.49
N HIS A 187 -4.89 8.55 0.83
CA HIS A 187 -4.04 9.51 1.55
C HIS A 187 -4.34 10.99 1.24
N CYS A 188 -5.59 11.31 1.00
CA CYS A 188 -6.07 12.68 0.79
C CYS A 188 -7.51 12.84 1.27
N ALA A 189 -8.01 14.08 1.27
CA ALA A 189 -9.35 14.44 1.75
C ALA A 189 -10.52 13.72 1.02
N LEU A 190 -10.26 13.05 -0.09
CA LEU A 190 -11.29 12.24 -0.76
C LEU A 190 -11.70 10.99 0.03
N LEU A 191 -10.91 10.55 1.01
CA LEU A 191 -11.21 9.40 1.86
C LEU A 191 -11.44 9.79 3.34
N ASP A 192 -11.67 11.05 3.65
CA ASP A 192 -11.98 11.54 5.00
C ASP A 192 -13.44 11.27 5.39
#